data_2dff949058c33c1ce7891c4767a7a3f4
#
_entry.id   2dff949058c33c1ce7891c4767a7a3f4
#
_cell.length_a   1.000
_cell.length_b   1.000
_cell.length_c   1.000
_cell.angle_alpha   90.00
_cell.angle_beta   90.00
_cell.angle_gamma   90.00
#
_symmetry.space_group_name_H-M   'P 1'
#
loop_
_entity.id
_entity.type
_entity.pdbx_description
1 polymer ?
#
loop_
_entity_poly.entity_id
_entity_poly.type
_entity_poly.pdbx_seq_one_letter_code
_entity_poly.pdbx_strand_id
1 'polypeptide(L)'
;MSNHPIPHKLKTFGPSKKLNDTGFLHIEGDQKIYPPFFDLNAIEQLRENWETQANDIFICTHQKVGTHLTKQFVSEILRAVYSYPENNPMASGDIGHATIPWPEVMVSQHGYAHFQDFLVKTADSPRVWYLHCENDDLPMKKIHPESKFIYVYRNPKGAAVSQYFFYKSHPLLEVNPAIEMDEFV
;
A
#
# COMPACT_ATOMS: atom_id res chain seq x y z
N MET A 1 -15.74 -3.50 23.87
CA MET A 1 -14.85 -3.96 22.81
C MET A 1 -13.49 -3.40 23.14
N SER A 2 -12.48 -4.24 23.37
CA SER A 2 -11.18 -3.81 23.87
C SER A 2 -10.44 -3.02 22.80
N ASN A 3 -10.14 -1.75 23.11
CA ASN A 3 -9.13 -0.98 22.39
C ASN A 3 -7.78 -1.69 22.63
N HIS A 4 -7.42 -2.62 21.78
CA HIS A 4 -6.05 -3.06 21.71
C HIS A 4 -5.29 -2.01 20.90
N PRO A 5 -4.43 -1.21 21.54
CA PRO A 5 -3.45 -0.46 20.76
C PRO A 5 -2.61 -1.48 20.03
N ILE A 6 -2.51 -1.35 18.71
CA ILE A 6 -1.53 -2.10 17.95
C ILE A 6 -0.18 -1.76 18.59
N PRO A 7 0.60 -2.73 19.09
CA PRO A 7 1.88 -2.44 19.70
C PRO A 7 2.88 -2.08 18.60
N HIS A 8 2.73 -0.89 18.02
CA HIS A 8 3.77 -0.33 17.18
C HIS A 8 4.91 0.12 18.11
N LYS A 9 5.83 -0.76 18.35
CA LYS A 9 7.20 -0.27 18.52
C LYS A 9 7.54 0.33 17.16
N LEU A 10 7.52 1.65 17.07
CA LEU A 10 8.13 2.40 15.99
C LEU A 10 9.54 1.83 15.83
N LYS A 11 9.72 0.97 14.83
CA LYS A 11 11.04 0.58 14.41
C LYS A 11 11.61 1.80 13.71
N THR A 12 12.51 2.50 14.37
CA THR A 12 13.38 3.45 13.68
C THR A 12 14.09 2.67 12.58
N PHE A 13 13.86 3.06 11.34
CA PHE A 13 14.54 2.43 10.23
C PHE A 13 16.03 2.72 10.36
N GLY A 14 16.82 1.69 10.61
CA GLY A 14 18.27 1.76 10.54
C GLY A 14 18.74 2.05 9.11
N PRO A 15 20.05 2.23 8.89
CA PRO A 15 20.57 2.47 7.55
C PRO A 15 20.18 1.33 6.62
N SER A 16 19.45 1.69 5.54
CA SER A 16 19.04 0.75 4.51
C SER A 16 20.23 0.43 3.59
N LYS A 17 20.39 -0.84 3.25
CA LYS A 17 21.31 -1.30 2.21
C LYS A 17 20.49 -1.85 1.04
N LYS A 18 20.94 -1.58 -0.20
CA LYS A 18 20.39 -2.32 -1.35
C LYS A 18 20.73 -3.79 -1.18
N LEU A 19 19.72 -4.64 -1.28
CA LEU A 19 19.90 -6.08 -1.39
C LEU A 19 20.52 -6.35 -2.76
N ASN A 20 21.75 -6.87 -2.79
CA ASN A 20 22.47 -7.36 -3.95
C ASN A 20 21.70 -7.12 -5.27
N ASP A 21 21.80 -7.82 -6.29
CA ASP A 21 21.26 -7.60 -7.65
C ASP A 21 19.73 -7.39 -7.79
N THR A 22 18.97 -7.25 -6.71
CA THR A 22 17.51 -7.09 -6.76
C THR A 22 17.01 -5.65 -6.69
N GLY A 23 17.86 -4.70 -6.32
CA GLY A 23 17.45 -3.30 -6.11
C GLY A 23 16.58 -3.02 -4.89
N PHE A 24 16.10 -4.05 -4.18
CA PHE A 24 15.28 -3.88 -2.98
C PHE A 24 16.07 -3.33 -1.80
N LEU A 25 15.38 -2.59 -0.92
CA LEU A 25 15.95 -2.07 0.31
C LEU A 25 15.84 -3.11 1.43
N HIS A 26 16.95 -3.38 2.09
CA HIS A 26 17.01 -4.19 3.30
C HIS A 26 17.43 -3.30 4.48
N ILE A 27 16.75 -3.44 5.60
CA ILE A 27 17.09 -2.74 6.84
C ILE A 27 17.85 -3.70 7.75
N GLU A 28 19.01 -3.28 8.22
CA GLU A 28 19.82 -4.11 9.10
C GLU A 28 19.05 -4.49 10.38
N GLY A 29 18.96 -5.80 10.67
CA GLY A 29 18.17 -6.34 11.79
C GLY A 29 16.68 -6.55 11.49
N ASP A 30 16.20 -6.24 10.30
CA ASP A 30 14.86 -6.58 9.80
C ASP A 30 14.96 -7.74 8.79
N GLN A 31 14.01 -8.66 8.82
CA GLN A 31 13.90 -9.72 7.82
C GLN A 31 13.12 -9.27 6.57
N LYS A 32 12.58 -8.05 6.60
CA LYS A 32 11.73 -7.51 5.54
C LYS A 32 12.54 -6.80 4.48
N ILE A 33 12.05 -6.90 3.27
CA ILE A 33 12.56 -6.18 2.11
C ILE A 33 11.53 -5.15 1.65
N TYR A 34 11.99 -3.99 1.24
CA TYR A 34 11.16 -2.89 0.82
C TYR A 34 11.44 -2.54 -0.65
N PRO A 35 10.42 -2.14 -1.43
CA PRO A 35 10.63 -1.67 -2.78
C PRO A 35 11.67 -0.54 -2.85
N PRO A 36 12.52 -0.50 -3.90
CA PRO A 36 13.60 0.48 -4.01
C PRO A 36 13.13 1.93 -4.16
N PHE A 37 11.85 2.12 -4.49
CA PHE A 37 11.21 3.42 -4.64
C PHE A 37 10.53 3.94 -3.35
N PHE A 38 10.70 3.25 -2.21
CA PHE A 38 10.18 3.73 -0.93
C PHE A 38 11.13 4.75 -0.30
N ASP A 39 10.58 5.86 0.17
CA ASP A 39 11.21 6.78 1.11
C ASP A 39 10.81 6.38 2.54
N LEU A 40 11.70 5.72 3.25
CA LEU A 40 11.44 5.19 4.58
C LEU A 40 11.17 6.30 5.61
N ASN A 41 11.78 7.49 5.45
CA ASN A 41 11.51 8.62 6.33
C ASN A 41 10.09 9.18 6.13
N ALA A 42 9.63 9.26 4.88
CA ALA A 42 8.28 9.69 4.57
C ALA A 42 7.23 8.67 5.07
N ILE A 43 7.53 7.37 5.02
CA ILE A 43 6.68 6.32 5.58
C ILE A 43 6.64 6.39 7.11
N GLU A 44 7.74 6.72 7.76
CA GLU A 44 7.76 6.93 9.21
C GLU A 44 6.87 8.10 9.63
N GLN A 45 6.91 9.22 8.89
CA GLN A 45 5.99 10.35 9.11
C GLN A 45 4.53 9.93 8.98
N LEU A 46 4.22 9.05 8.02
CA LEU A 46 2.88 8.50 7.86
C LEU A 46 2.45 7.70 9.11
N ARG A 47 3.31 6.81 9.59
CA ARG A 47 3.08 5.99 10.78
C ARG A 47 2.90 6.81 12.06
N GLU A 48 3.61 7.91 12.18
CA GLU A 48 3.52 8.78 13.35
C GLU A 48 2.28 9.67 13.38
N ASN A 49 1.73 10.00 12.23
CA ASN A 49 0.75 11.08 12.13
C ASN A 49 -0.59 10.67 11.52
N TRP A 50 -0.66 9.60 10.71
CA TRP A 50 -1.91 9.25 10.05
C TRP A 50 -2.87 8.50 10.98
N GLU A 51 -4.01 9.10 11.25
CA GLU A 51 -5.17 8.47 11.87
C GLU A 51 -6.25 8.26 10.81
N THR A 52 -6.79 7.05 10.73
CA THR A 52 -7.84 6.74 9.75
C THR A 52 -9.19 7.27 10.19
N GLN A 53 -10.15 7.32 9.27
CA GLN A 53 -11.52 7.79 9.53
C GLN A 53 -12.54 6.66 9.35
N ALA A 54 -13.75 6.86 9.84
CA ALA A 54 -14.84 5.88 9.79
C ALA A 54 -15.17 5.40 8.36
N ASN A 55 -15.00 6.26 7.39
CA ASN A 55 -15.29 6.01 5.97
C ASN A 55 -14.08 5.49 5.18
N ASP A 56 -12.98 5.16 5.82
CA ASP A 56 -11.83 4.53 5.17
C ASP A 56 -12.05 3.05 4.89
N ILE A 57 -11.73 2.63 3.68
CA ILE A 57 -11.81 1.25 3.20
C ILE A 57 -10.43 0.84 2.73
N PHE A 58 -9.88 -0.21 3.32
CA PHE A 58 -8.56 -0.74 3.03
C PHE A 58 -8.64 -2.05 2.27
N ILE A 59 -8.04 -2.10 1.08
CA ILE A 59 -7.86 -3.32 0.30
C ILE A 59 -6.47 -3.87 0.66
N CYS A 60 -6.45 -4.88 1.51
CA CYS A 60 -5.22 -5.51 1.99
C CYS A 60 -4.92 -6.74 1.16
N THR A 61 -3.84 -6.70 0.42
CA THR A 61 -3.45 -7.75 -0.52
C THR A 61 -1.96 -8.01 -0.44
N HIS A 62 -1.56 -9.26 -0.53
CA HIS A 62 -0.20 -9.54 -1.00
C HIS A 62 -0.09 -9.14 -2.48
N GLN A 63 1.12 -8.92 -2.96
CA GLN A 63 1.33 -8.62 -4.37
C GLN A 63 0.82 -9.76 -5.27
N LYS A 64 0.27 -9.41 -6.44
CA LYS A 64 -0.20 -10.35 -7.48
C LYS A 64 -1.36 -11.28 -7.09
N VAL A 65 -2.10 -10.98 -6.02
CA VAL A 65 -3.28 -11.77 -5.62
C VAL A 65 -4.61 -11.23 -6.16
N GLY A 66 -4.62 -10.07 -6.84
CA GLY A 66 -5.82 -9.51 -7.46
C GLY A 66 -6.17 -8.09 -7.03
N THR A 67 -5.21 -7.30 -6.56
CA THR A 67 -5.38 -5.91 -6.09
C THR A 67 -6.17 -5.06 -7.09
N HIS A 68 -5.76 -5.03 -8.38
CA HIS A 68 -6.43 -4.22 -9.39
C HIS A 68 -7.89 -4.62 -9.62
N LEU A 69 -8.18 -5.92 -9.66
CA LEU A 69 -9.55 -6.42 -9.79
C LEU A 69 -10.41 -6.01 -8.59
N THR A 70 -9.87 -6.12 -7.38
CA THR A 70 -10.58 -5.73 -6.15
C THR A 70 -10.79 -4.21 -6.11
N LYS A 71 -9.79 -3.41 -6.50
CA LYS A 71 -9.94 -1.95 -6.63
C LYS A 71 -11.10 -1.61 -7.58
N GLN A 72 -11.18 -2.27 -8.74
CA GLN A 72 -12.25 -2.05 -9.70
C GLN A 72 -13.63 -2.37 -9.08
N PHE A 73 -13.79 -3.54 -8.46
CA PHE A 73 -15.05 -3.90 -7.82
C PHE A 73 -15.48 -2.93 -6.73
N VAL A 74 -14.57 -2.57 -5.84
CA VAL A 74 -14.86 -1.63 -4.74
C VAL A 74 -15.23 -0.25 -5.31
N SER A 75 -14.50 0.23 -6.31
CA SER A 75 -14.77 1.51 -6.97
C SER A 75 -16.17 1.52 -7.63
N GLU A 76 -16.53 0.46 -8.38
CA GLU A 76 -17.84 0.37 -9.02
C GLU A 76 -18.99 0.32 -8.00
N ILE A 77 -18.83 -0.48 -6.94
CA ILE A 77 -19.84 -0.55 -5.87
C ILE A 77 -20.03 0.81 -5.21
N LEU A 78 -18.95 1.48 -4.85
CA LEU A 78 -19.04 2.78 -4.19
C LEU A 78 -19.67 3.83 -5.09
N ARG A 79 -19.32 3.90 -6.38
CA ARG A 79 -19.92 4.83 -7.34
C ARG A 79 -21.40 4.55 -7.61
N ALA A 80 -21.83 3.29 -7.47
CA ALA A 80 -23.23 2.94 -7.61
C ALA A 80 -24.10 3.39 -6.42
N VAL A 81 -23.51 3.54 -5.23
CA VAL A 81 -24.24 3.84 -3.99
C VAL A 81 -23.91 5.22 -3.40
N TYR A 82 -22.88 5.89 -3.88
CA TYR A 82 -22.41 7.17 -3.39
C TYR A 82 -22.11 8.15 -4.53
N SER A 83 -22.70 9.34 -4.47
CA SER A 83 -22.45 10.42 -5.44
C SER A 83 -21.22 11.22 -5.02
N TYR A 84 -20.09 10.92 -5.65
CA TYR A 84 -18.86 11.67 -5.40
C TYR A 84 -18.92 13.07 -6.01
N PRO A 85 -18.48 14.14 -5.30
CA PRO A 85 -18.28 15.45 -5.90
C PRO A 85 -17.31 15.40 -7.09
N GLU A 86 -17.51 16.26 -8.09
CA GLU A 86 -16.68 16.28 -9.32
C GLU A 86 -15.18 16.42 -9.06
N ASN A 87 -14.80 17.13 -8.01
CA ASN A 87 -13.41 17.31 -7.60
C ASN A 87 -12.82 16.13 -6.80
N ASN A 88 -13.64 15.13 -6.48
CA ASN A 88 -13.17 13.93 -5.79
C ASN A 88 -12.54 12.94 -6.81
N PRO A 89 -11.34 12.41 -6.56
CA PRO A 89 -10.70 11.46 -7.46
C PRO A 89 -11.57 10.26 -7.82
N MET A 90 -12.40 9.78 -6.88
CA MET A 90 -13.30 8.64 -7.10
C MET A 90 -14.41 8.90 -8.13
N ALA A 91 -14.74 10.16 -8.44
CA ALA A 91 -15.73 10.49 -9.45
C ALA A 91 -15.30 10.12 -10.87
N SER A 92 -14.00 10.09 -11.15
CA SER A 92 -13.45 9.79 -12.48
C SER A 92 -13.67 8.36 -12.96
N GLY A 93 -13.85 7.42 -12.03
CA GLY A 93 -13.90 5.99 -12.34
C GLY A 93 -12.55 5.33 -12.59
N ASP A 94 -11.49 6.08 -12.57
CA ASP A 94 -10.14 5.55 -12.59
C ASP A 94 -9.82 4.80 -11.29
N ILE A 95 -8.98 3.78 -11.37
CA ILE A 95 -8.48 3.01 -10.22
C ILE A 95 -6.97 3.17 -10.01
N GLY A 96 -6.39 4.15 -10.66
CA GLY A 96 -4.97 4.48 -10.52
C GLY A 96 -4.58 4.97 -9.13
N HIS A 97 -3.30 5.26 -8.94
CA HIS A 97 -2.76 5.73 -7.67
C HIS A 97 -3.32 7.10 -7.23
N ALA A 98 -3.75 7.92 -8.18
CA ALA A 98 -4.36 9.22 -7.88
C ALA A 98 -5.76 9.09 -7.27
N THR A 99 -6.45 7.98 -7.53
CA THR A 99 -7.83 7.73 -7.09
C THR A 99 -7.89 6.77 -5.90
N ILE A 100 -7.19 5.64 -6.02
CA ILE A 100 -7.06 4.63 -4.96
C ILE A 100 -5.57 4.50 -4.66
N PRO A 101 -5.04 5.33 -3.75
CA PRO A 101 -3.62 5.40 -3.51
C PRO A 101 -3.07 4.21 -2.71
N TRP A 102 -1.79 3.94 -2.95
CA TRP A 102 -0.94 3.20 -2.05
C TRP A 102 -0.22 4.22 -1.17
N PRO A 103 -0.56 4.33 0.12
CA PRO A 103 -0.11 5.44 0.97
C PRO A 103 1.41 5.58 1.03
N GLU A 104 2.13 4.46 1.15
CA GLU A 104 3.58 4.45 1.22
C GLU A 104 4.23 4.95 -0.08
N VAL A 105 3.66 4.61 -1.23
CA VAL A 105 4.11 5.13 -2.54
C VAL A 105 3.77 6.61 -2.67
N MET A 106 2.57 7.01 -2.26
CA MET A 106 2.15 8.41 -2.34
C MET A 106 3.10 9.32 -1.55
N VAL A 107 3.42 8.97 -0.30
CA VAL A 107 4.34 9.79 0.50
C VAL A 107 5.78 9.72 -0.01
N SER A 108 6.21 8.57 -0.52
CA SER A 108 7.56 8.40 -1.07
C SER A 108 7.77 9.24 -2.34
N GLN A 109 6.76 9.39 -3.17
CA GLN A 109 6.85 10.11 -4.45
C GLN A 109 6.52 11.59 -4.34
N HIS A 110 5.59 11.97 -3.45
CA HIS A 110 5.03 13.31 -3.41
C HIS A 110 5.17 14.00 -2.04
N GLY A 111 5.65 13.26 -1.03
CA GLY A 111 5.81 13.75 0.34
C GLY A 111 4.52 13.77 1.16
N TYR A 112 4.70 13.93 2.47
CA TYR A 112 3.59 13.88 3.44
C TYR A 112 2.58 15.04 3.27
N ALA A 113 3.02 16.21 2.84
CA ALA A 113 2.13 17.35 2.59
C ALA A 113 1.09 17.04 1.50
N HIS A 114 1.50 16.37 0.41
CA HIS A 114 0.57 15.94 -0.64
C HIS A 114 -0.45 14.92 -0.13
N PHE A 115 -0.01 14.01 0.74
CA PHE A 115 -0.91 13.06 1.41
C PHE A 115 -1.95 13.77 2.27
N GLN A 116 -1.55 14.80 3.05
CA GLN A 116 -2.47 15.61 3.83
C GLN A 116 -3.49 16.36 2.96
N ASP A 117 -3.05 16.92 1.84
CA ASP A 117 -3.96 17.56 0.87
C ASP A 117 -4.99 16.58 0.31
N PHE A 118 -4.58 15.34 0.04
CA PHE A 118 -5.51 14.28 -0.37
C PHE A 118 -6.53 13.97 0.72
N LEU A 119 -6.11 13.86 1.98
CA LEU A 119 -7.01 13.63 3.12
C LEU A 119 -8.06 14.75 3.25
N VAL A 120 -7.64 16.01 3.10
CA VAL A 120 -8.55 17.17 3.14
C VAL A 120 -9.55 17.14 1.99
N LYS A 121 -9.10 16.89 0.76
CA LYS A 121 -9.98 16.84 -0.42
C LYS A 121 -11.03 15.73 -0.39
N THR A 122 -10.75 14.68 0.37
CA THR A 122 -11.59 13.47 0.43
C THR A 122 -12.25 13.24 1.79
N ALA A 123 -12.20 14.23 2.68
CA ALA A 123 -12.63 14.09 4.08
C ALA A 123 -14.09 13.65 4.25
N ASP A 124 -14.98 14.18 3.43
CA ASP A 124 -16.43 13.99 3.53
C ASP A 124 -16.97 12.82 2.68
N SER A 125 -16.09 11.98 2.15
CA SER A 125 -16.47 10.89 1.25
C SER A 125 -15.78 9.58 1.62
N PRO A 126 -16.34 8.41 1.25
CA PRO A 126 -15.64 7.14 1.36
C PRO A 126 -14.30 7.20 0.62
N ARG A 127 -13.22 6.80 1.31
CA ARG A 127 -11.89 6.73 0.74
C ARG A 127 -11.44 5.29 0.63
N VAL A 128 -10.83 4.95 -0.48
CA VAL A 128 -10.30 3.62 -0.72
C VAL A 128 -8.78 3.68 -0.79
N TRP A 129 -8.15 2.83 -0.03
CA TRP A 129 -6.71 2.67 0.04
C TRP A 129 -6.34 1.24 -0.34
N TYR A 130 -5.17 1.00 -0.87
CA TYR A 130 -4.66 -0.36 -0.93
C TYR A 130 -3.30 -0.48 -0.26
N LEU A 131 -3.07 -1.64 0.35
CA LEU A 131 -1.90 -1.93 1.16
C LEU A 131 -1.29 -3.25 0.72
N HIS A 132 0.03 -3.31 0.72
CA HIS A 132 0.81 -4.53 0.50
C HIS A 132 1.69 -4.87 1.71
N CYS A 133 1.42 -4.26 2.85
CA CYS A 133 2.14 -4.49 4.09
C CYS A 133 1.50 -5.58 4.94
N GLU A 134 2.27 -6.14 5.83
CA GLU A 134 1.79 -7.00 6.91
C GLU A 134 1.10 -6.18 8.01
N ASN A 135 0.36 -6.86 8.89
CA ASN A 135 -0.38 -6.18 9.96
C ASN A 135 0.52 -5.33 10.88
N ASP A 136 1.74 -5.81 11.15
CA ASP A 136 2.70 -5.10 12.01
C ASP A 136 3.38 -3.90 11.34
N ASP A 137 3.19 -3.75 10.03
CA ASP A 137 3.75 -2.68 9.22
C ASP A 137 2.71 -1.70 8.68
N LEU A 138 1.49 -1.77 9.19
CA LEU A 138 0.45 -0.84 8.78
C LEU A 138 0.92 0.62 8.92
N PRO A 139 0.77 1.43 7.86
CA PRO A 139 1.37 2.77 7.82
C PRO A 139 0.54 3.84 8.53
N MET A 140 -0.36 3.46 9.42
CA MET A 140 -1.18 4.40 10.18
C MET A 140 -0.92 4.31 11.68
N LYS A 141 -0.92 5.47 12.33
CA LYS A 141 -0.77 5.61 13.79
C LYS A 141 -1.94 5.01 14.55
N LYS A 142 -3.15 5.19 14.01
CA LYS A 142 -4.38 4.76 14.66
C LYS A 142 -5.42 4.37 13.62
N ILE A 143 -6.08 3.26 13.88
CA ILE A 143 -7.18 2.78 13.04
C ILE A 143 -8.51 3.16 13.71
N HIS A 144 -9.37 3.85 12.94
CA HIS A 144 -10.73 4.13 13.40
C HIS A 144 -11.53 2.81 13.47
N PRO A 145 -12.32 2.58 14.54
CA PRO A 145 -13.01 1.30 14.72
C PRO A 145 -14.05 0.96 13.64
N GLU A 146 -14.53 1.95 12.88
CA GLU A 146 -15.46 1.76 11.78
C GLU A 146 -14.78 1.66 10.41
N SER A 147 -13.46 1.83 10.32
CA SER A 147 -12.70 1.56 9.10
C SER A 147 -12.91 0.12 8.64
N LYS A 148 -12.98 -0.09 7.34
CA LYS A 148 -13.26 -1.41 6.75
C LYS A 148 -12.01 -1.98 6.09
N PHE A 149 -11.79 -3.28 6.30
CA PHE A 149 -10.68 -3.99 5.71
C PHE A 149 -11.20 -5.12 4.82
N ILE A 150 -10.76 -5.12 3.57
CA ILE A 150 -11.03 -6.16 2.58
C ILE A 150 -9.72 -6.91 2.37
N TYR A 151 -9.64 -8.11 2.91
CA TYR A 151 -8.46 -8.96 2.74
C TYR A 151 -8.64 -9.89 1.55
N VAL A 152 -7.67 -9.86 0.63
CA VAL A 152 -7.69 -10.67 -0.58
C VAL A 152 -6.53 -11.65 -0.57
N TYR A 153 -6.82 -12.91 -0.78
CA TYR A 153 -5.81 -13.97 -0.85
C TYR A 153 -6.01 -14.83 -2.10
N ARG A 154 -4.95 -15.47 -2.50
CA ARG A 154 -4.90 -16.34 -3.68
C ARG A 154 -3.98 -17.53 -3.37
N ASN A 155 -4.07 -18.58 -4.19
CA ASN A 155 -3.10 -19.68 -4.16
C ASN A 155 -1.68 -19.11 -4.28
N PRO A 156 -0.78 -19.35 -3.28
CA PRO A 156 0.54 -18.73 -3.25
C PRO A 156 1.42 -19.12 -4.44
N LYS A 157 1.30 -20.34 -4.96
CA LYS A 157 2.05 -20.77 -6.15
C LYS A 157 1.70 -19.90 -7.38
N GLY A 158 0.39 -19.64 -7.59
CA GLY A 158 -0.04 -18.78 -8.68
C GLY A 158 0.32 -17.31 -8.48
N ALA A 159 0.41 -16.86 -7.23
CA ALA A 159 0.89 -15.51 -6.90
C ALA A 159 2.39 -15.38 -7.19
N ALA A 160 3.22 -16.35 -6.74
CA ALA A 160 4.67 -16.37 -6.95
C ALA A 160 5.03 -16.37 -8.46
N VAL A 161 4.38 -17.21 -9.27
CA VAL A 161 4.57 -17.21 -10.73
C VAL A 161 4.24 -15.83 -11.33
N SER A 162 3.12 -15.24 -10.94
CA SER A 162 2.72 -13.91 -11.42
C SER A 162 3.68 -12.81 -10.96
N GLN A 163 4.26 -12.95 -9.76
CA GLN A 163 5.24 -12.02 -9.20
C GLN A 163 6.57 -12.10 -9.95
N TYR A 164 7.04 -13.29 -10.24
CA TYR A 164 8.24 -13.53 -11.05
C TYR A 164 8.18 -12.81 -12.40
N PHE A 165 7.15 -13.03 -13.19
CA PHE A 165 7.01 -12.37 -14.49
C PHE A 165 6.85 -10.86 -14.35
N PHE A 166 6.13 -10.39 -13.33
CA PHE A 166 5.96 -8.97 -13.09
C PHE A 166 7.30 -8.31 -12.74
N TYR A 167 8.09 -8.90 -11.87
CA TYR A 167 9.37 -8.33 -11.44
C TYR A 167 10.39 -8.31 -12.59
N LYS A 168 10.46 -9.35 -13.40
CA LYS A 168 11.33 -9.37 -14.58
C LYS A 168 10.97 -8.32 -15.64
N SER A 169 9.70 -7.89 -15.70
CA SER A 169 9.22 -6.92 -16.69
C SER A 169 9.09 -5.50 -16.15
N HIS A 170 9.19 -5.29 -14.83
CA HIS A 170 8.91 -4.00 -14.22
C HIS A 170 10.15 -3.09 -14.22
N PRO A 171 10.08 -1.91 -14.87
CA PRO A 171 11.27 -1.08 -15.12
C PRO A 171 11.88 -0.45 -13.85
N LEU A 172 11.11 -0.39 -12.74
CA LEU A 172 11.58 0.16 -11.47
C LEU A 172 12.11 -0.91 -10.50
N LEU A 173 11.99 -2.19 -10.86
CA LEU A 173 12.49 -3.29 -10.06
C LEU A 173 13.71 -3.84 -10.80
N GLU A 174 14.90 -3.49 -10.36
CA GLU A 174 16.17 -3.87 -10.97
C GLU A 174 16.48 -5.37 -10.77
N VAL A 175 15.50 -6.23 -11.06
CA VAL A 175 15.67 -7.68 -10.94
C VAL A 175 16.47 -8.18 -12.16
N ASN A 176 17.49 -9.01 -11.89
CA ASN A 176 18.28 -9.63 -12.94
C ASN A 176 17.36 -10.36 -13.96
N PRO A 177 17.32 -9.96 -15.23
CA PRO A 177 16.45 -10.58 -16.23
C PRO A 177 16.79 -12.04 -16.50
N ALA A 178 18.01 -12.49 -16.14
CA ALA A 178 18.45 -13.87 -16.32
C ALA A 178 18.07 -14.78 -15.13
N ILE A 179 17.48 -14.24 -14.04
CA ILE A 179 17.07 -15.06 -12.90
C ILE A 179 16.02 -16.10 -13.33
N GLU A 180 16.23 -17.34 -12.97
CA GLU A 180 15.28 -18.43 -13.21
C GLU A 180 14.23 -18.52 -12.10
N MET A 181 13.10 -19.20 -12.38
CA MET A 181 11.96 -19.26 -11.46
C MET A 181 12.31 -19.93 -10.12
N ASP A 182 13.14 -20.96 -10.13
CA ASP A 182 13.58 -21.71 -8.97
C ASP A 182 14.58 -20.95 -8.08
N GLU A 183 15.26 -19.95 -8.63
CA GLU A 183 16.12 -19.03 -7.89
C GLU A 183 15.31 -17.84 -7.30
N PHE A 184 14.13 -17.57 -7.85
CA PHE A 184 13.28 -16.45 -7.43
C PHE A 184 12.38 -16.80 -6.25
N VAL A 185 12.00 -18.05 -6.08
CA VAL A 185 11.08 -18.57 -5.04
C VAL A 185 11.87 -19.12 -3.82
#